data_25c59052609ec42c67f1d1073f6696fa
#
_entry.id   25c59052609ec42c67f1d1073f6696fa
#
_cell.length_a   1.000
_cell.length_b   1.000
_cell.length_c   1.000
_cell.angle_alpha   90.00
_cell.angle_beta   90.00
_cell.angle_gamma   90.00
#
_symmetry.space_group_name_H-M   'P 1'
#
loop_
_entity.id
_entity.type
_entity.pdbx_description
1 polymer ?
#
loop_
_entity_poly.entity_id
_entity_poly.type
_entity_poly.pdbx_seq_one_letter_code
_entity_poly.pdbx_strand_id
1 'polypeptide(L)'
;MFALQDVVIKDMSQGYPVHQIIVLRAAVGLPILLGIVLVTSKYPFLGTHRVGLMLLRGGLMFFAFVLFYLALSTLPLTMVTALFYTGPFFMLLFSIVLLGEKVSLSQWLAVATGFLGALIILRPDRSGFNLIGMLPILAAMFYAGCQVLTRHKSLQATPAVMTFYANLSFIVLGLVVAITASFFSADNQTPLPTQFLLRDWVFPDINDAMLFILAGTITIPAVGYVPLATGARNSLMG
;
A
#
# COMPACT_ATOMS: atom_id res chain seq x y z
N MET A 1 -10.56 -3.23 -8.24
CA MET A 1 -10.56 -1.96 -7.49
C MET A 1 -9.18 -1.31 -7.43
N PHE A 2 -8.11 -2.02 -7.01
CA PHE A 2 -6.76 -1.44 -6.97
C PHE A 2 -6.27 -0.95 -8.34
N ALA A 3 -6.51 -1.69 -9.43
CA ALA A 3 -6.10 -1.27 -10.77
C ALA A 3 -6.69 0.09 -11.22
N LEU A 4 -7.95 0.39 -10.86
CA LEU A 4 -8.54 1.69 -11.15
C LEU A 4 -7.86 2.80 -10.34
N GLN A 5 -7.55 2.53 -9.07
CA GLN A 5 -6.80 3.45 -8.22
C GLN A 5 -5.40 3.72 -8.78
N ASP A 6 -4.71 2.68 -9.27
CA ASP A 6 -3.36 2.81 -9.82
C ASP A 6 -3.34 3.67 -11.10
N VAL A 7 -4.39 3.58 -11.93
CA VAL A 7 -4.54 4.44 -13.12
C VAL A 7 -4.74 5.90 -12.71
N VAL A 8 -5.63 6.18 -11.75
CA VAL A 8 -5.86 7.52 -11.22
C VAL A 8 -4.57 8.10 -10.63
N ILE A 9 -3.85 7.32 -9.84
CA ILE A 9 -2.60 7.78 -9.22
C ILE A 9 -1.51 8.02 -10.26
N LYS A 10 -1.45 7.21 -11.31
CA LYS A 10 -0.50 7.44 -12.40
C LYS A 10 -0.74 8.78 -13.10
N ASP A 11 -1.99 9.13 -13.33
CA ASP A 11 -2.36 10.42 -13.89
C ASP A 11 -1.99 11.57 -12.95
N MET A 12 -2.34 11.45 -11.67
CA MET A 12 -2.02 12.42 -10.63
C MET A 12 -0.51 12.58 -10.39
N SER A 13 0.31 11.57 -10.64
CA SER A 13 1.77 11.61 -10.44
C SER A 13 2.48 12.65 -11.32
N GLN A 14 1.84 13.13 -12.37
CA GLN A 14 2.36 14.17 -13.24
C GLN A 14 2.26 15.58 -12.61
N GLY A 15 1.23 15.81 -11.78
CA GLY A 15 0.95 17.10 -11.16
C GLY A 15 1.35 17.21 -9.68
N TYR A 16 1.20 16.13 -8.91
CA TYR A 16 1.29 16.14 -7.46
C TYR A 16 2.43 15.28 -6.92
N PRO A 17 3.09 15.68 -5.80
CA PRO A 17 4.12 14.86 -5.17
C PRO A 17 3.53 13.61 -4.51
N VAL A 18 4.31 12.53 -4.43
CA VAL A 18 3.87 11.23 -3.91
C VAL A 18 3.34 11.31 -2.48
N HIS A 19 4.00 12.08 -1.62
CA HIS A 19 3.60 12.25 -0.22
C HIS A 19 2.27 12.98 -0.09
N GLN A 20 1.98 13.98 -0.94
CA GLN A 20 0.70 14.68 -0.98
C GLN A 20 -0.43 13.73 -1.39
N ILE A 21 -0.23 12.94 -2.43
CA ILE A 21 -1.22 11.95 -2.89
C ILE A 21 -1.57 10.98 -1.76
N ILE A 22 -0.57 10.46 -1.05
CA ILE A 22 -0.78 9.52 0.05
C ILE A 22 -1.49 10.17 1.22
N VAL A 23 -1.10 11.39 1.63
CA VAL A 23 -1.69 12.11 2.77
C VAL A 23 -3.13 12.49 2.49
N LEU A 24 -3.42 13.12 1.33
CA LEU A 24 -4.78 13.56 1.01
C LEU A 24 -5.74 12.38 0.88
N ARG A 25 -5.31 11.30 0.23
CA ARG A 25 -6.09 10.06 0.15
C ARG A 25 -6.39 9.48 1.54
N ALA A 26 -5.39 9.44 2.42
CA ALA A 26 -5.56 8.92 3.77
C ALA A 26 -6.43 9.84 4.63
N ALA A 27 -6.32 11.16 4.46
CA ALA A 27 -7.13 12.15 5.16
C ALA A 27 -8.62 12.03 4.81
N VAL A 28 -8.95 11.75 3.55
CA VAL A 28 -10.35 11.47 3.13
C VAL A 28 -10.85 10.15 3.70
N GLY A 29 -10.02 9.10 3.70
CA GLY A 29 -10.40 7.78 4.20
C GLY A 29 -10.55 7.72 5.73
N LEU A 30 -9.78 8.53 6.48
CA LEU A 30 -9.69 8.44 7.93
C LEU A 30 -11.03 8.70 8.65
N PRO A 31 -11.81 9.76 8.37
CA PRO A 31 -13.08 10.02 9.04
C PRO A 31 -14.12 8.93 8.77
N ILE A 32 -14.12 8.38 7.54
CA ILE A 32 -15.04 7.30 7.17
C ILE A 32 -14.67 6.02 7.93
N LEU A 33 -13.38 5.68 7.99
CA LEU A 33 -12.88 4.54 8.76
C LEU A 33 -13.13 4.71 10.25
N LEU A 34 -12.98 5.92 10.79
CA LEU A 34 -13.31 6.22 12.17
C LEU A 34 -14.78 5.94 12.45
N GLY A 35 -15.69 6.40 11.58
CA GLY A 35 -17.13 6.10 11.67
C GLY A 35 -17.40 4.58 11.67
N ILE A 36 -16.78 3.84 10.77
CA ILE A 36 -16.92 2.37 10.70
C ILE A 36 -16.41 1.72 11.99
N VAL A 37 -15.25 2.14 12.49
CA VAL A 37 -14.67 1.58 13.72
C VAL A 37 -15.56 1.86 14.92
N LEU A 38 -16.11 3.07 15.07
CA LEU A 38 -16.98 3.44 16.18
C LEU A 38 -18.29 2.63 16.18
N VAL A 39 -18.83 2.30 15.00
CA VAL A 39 -20.06 1.51 14.87
C VAL A 39 -19.80 0.01 15.04
N THR A 40 -18.64 -0.50 14.57
CA THR A 40 -18.39 -1.94 14.47
C THR A 40 -17.60 -2.49 15.67
N SER A 41 -16.82 -1.66 16.35
CA SER A 41 -15.95 -2.10 17.44
C SER A 41 -16.69 -2.02 18.78
N LYS A 42 -16.93 -3.17 19.40
CA LYS A 42 -17.51 -3.28 20.76
C LYS A 42 -16.56 -2.84 21.88
N TYR A 43 -15.29 -2.61 21.60
CA TYR A 43 -14.27 -2.25 22.58
C TYR A 43 -13.70 -0.87 22.30
N PRO A 44 -13.26 -0.12 23.35
CA PRO A 44 -12.68 1.18 23.18
C PRO A 44 -11.45 1.06 22.27
N PHE A 45 -11.43 1.90 21.27
CA PHE A 45 -10.46 2.05 20.19
C PHE A 45 -8.98 1.97 20.62
N LEU A 46 -8.68 2.36 21.87
CA LEU A 46 -7.35 2.38 22.49
C LEU A 46 -6.97 1.07 23.21
N GLY A 47 -7.87 0.07 23.25
CA GLY A 47 -7.66 -1.20 23.98
C GLY A 47 -6.72 -2.18 23.27
N THR A 48 -6.11 -1.81 22.17
CA THR A 48 -5.18 -2.68 21.45
C THR A 48 -3.82 -2.65 22.14
N HIS A 49 -3.46 -3.72 22.82
CA HIS A 49 -2.24 -3.83 23.62
C HIS A 49 -0.93 -3.66 22.84
N ARG A 50 -0.93 -3.51 21.49
CA ARG A 50 0.27 -3.42 20.67
C ARG A 50 0.18 -2.39 19.54
N VAL A 51 -0.11 -1.14 19.89
CA VAL A 51 -0.12 0.00 18.96
C VAL A 51 1.17 0.08 18.13
N GLY A 52 2.33 -0.20 18.74
CA GLY A 52 3.61 -0.20 18.04
C GLY A 52 3.69 -1.17 16.85
N LEU A 53 3.11 -2.38 16.98
CA LEU A 53 3.05 -3.32 15.86
C LEU A 53 2.08 -2.87 14.76
N MET A 54 1.00 -2.18 15.11
CA MET A 54 0.07 -1.61 14.13
C MET A 54 0.70 -0.45 13.35
N LEU A 55 1.44 0.41 14.06
CA LEU A 55 2.19 1.49 13.44
C LEU A 55 3.32 0.94 12.56
N LEU A 56 4.06 -0.08 13.02
CA LEU A 56 5.05 -0.77 12.20
C LEU A 56 4.44 -1.35 10.93
N ARG A 57 3.30 -2.03 11.06
CA ARG A 57 2.54 -2.56 9.91
C ARG A 57 2.12 -1.44 8.96
N GLY A 58 1.60 -0.34 9.50
CA GLY A 58 1.23 0.86 8.72
C GLY A 58 2.44 1.49 8.02
N GLY A 59 3.58 1.55 8.70
CA GLY A 59 4.84 2.03 8.14
C GLY A 59 5.36 1.17 6.99
N LEU A 60 5.35 -0.17 7.16
CA LEU A 60 5.71 -1.08 6.07
C LEU A 60 4.80 -0.87 4.84
N MET A 61 3.51 -0.70 5.08
CA MET A 61 2.55 -0.44 4.01
C MET A 61 2.79 0.93 3.35
N PHE A 62 3.12 1.96 4.12
CA PHE A 62 3.49 3.29 3.62
C PHE A 62 4.69 3.21 2.67
N PHE A 63 5.79 2.59 3.09
CA PHE A 63 6.98 2.43 2.25
C PHE A 63 6.68 1.61 0.99
N ALA A 64 5.86 0.56 1.09
CA ALA A 64 5.43 -0.20 -0.07
C ALA A 64 4.71 0.69 -1.10
N PHE A 65 3.78 1.54 -0.67
CA PHE A 65 3.06 2.46 -1.56
C PHE A 65 3.96 3.55 -2.12
N VAL A 66 4.82 4.16 -1.31
CA VAL A 66 5.78 5.18 -1.80
C VAL A 66 6.66 4.61 -2.91
N LEU A 67 7.28 3.45 -2.68
CA LEU A 67 8.16 2.81 -3.66
C LEU A 67 7.40 2.39 -4.94
N PHE A 68 6.18 1.87 -4.78
CA PHE A 68 5.33 1.50 -5.91
C PHE A 68 4.97 2.73 -6.76
N TYR A 69 4.57 3.84 -6.13
CA TYR A 69 4.20 5.06 -6.84
C TYR A 69 5.41 5.78 -7.45
N LEU A 70 6.57 5.74 -6.80
CA LEU A 70 7.83 6.22 -7.39
C LEU A 70 8.19 5.44 -8.66
N ALA A 71 7.99 4.11 -8.65
CA ALA A 71 8.18 3.32 -9.86
C ALA A 71 7.16 3.67 -10.95
N LEU A 72 5.91 3.91 -10.56
CA LEU A 72 4.80 4.21 -11.47
C LEU A 72 4.98 5.56 -12.19
N SER A 73 5.72 6.51 -11.59
CA SER A 73 6.02 7.81 -12.23
C SER A 73 6.90 7.67 -13.48
N THR A 74 7.70 6.62 -13.57
CA THR A 74 8.67 6.42 -14.65
C THR A 74 8.41 5.19 -15.51
N LEU A 75 7.90 4.12 -14.92
CA LEU A 75 7.67 2.85 -15.60
C LEU A 75 6.21 2.69 -16.05
N PRO A 76 5.96 1.91 -17.10
CA PRO A 76 4.60 1.52 -17.46
C PRO A 76 3.93 0.74 -16.32
N LEU A 77 2.61 0.96 -16.13
CA LEU A 77 1.82 0.29 -15.10
C LEU A 77 1.93 -1.25 -15.17
N THR A 78 1.93 -1.80 -16.39
CA THR A 78 2.08 -3.24 -16.64
C THR A 78 3.41 -3.78 -16.10
N MET A 79 4.51 -3.06 -16.28
CA MET A 79 5.83 -3.44 -15.80
C MET A 79 5.91 -3.37 -14.26
N VAL A 80 5.40 -2.28 -13.68
CA VAL A 80 5.37 -2.10 -12.21
C VAL A 80 4.56 -3.20 -11.54
N THR A 81 3.36 -3.49 -12.04
CA THR A 81 2.48 -4.52 -11.48
C THR A 81 3.09 -5.91 -11.60
N ALA A 82 3.72 -6.22 -12.72
CA ALA A 82 4.31 -7.55 -12.90
C ALA A 82 5.57 -7.76 -12.03
N LEU A 83 6.41 -6.74 -11.86
CA LEU A 83 7.52 -6.80 -10.89
C LEU A 83 7.00 -6.90 -9.45
N PHE A 84 5.86 -6.28 -9.15
CA PHE A 84 5.20 -6.39 -7.85
C PHE A 84 4.65 -7.80 -7.57
N TYR A 85 4.40 -8.63 -8.60
CA TYR A 85 4.06 -10.06 -8.43
C TYR A 85 5.19 -10.93 -7.85
N THR A 86 6.36 -10.38 -7.55
CA THR A 86 7.36 -11.01 -6.68
C THR A 86 6.90 -11.08 -5.21
N GLY A 87 5.85 -10.32 -4.83
CA GLY A 87 5.31 -10.27 -3.46
C GLY A 87 5.01 -11.62 -2.83
N PRO A 88 4.33 -12.56 -3.49
CA PRO A 88 4.08 -13.90 -2.96
C PRO A 88 5.36 -14.67 -2.58
N PHE A 89 6.46 -14.49 -3.31
CA PHE A 89 7.76 -15.05 -2.93
C PHE A 89 8.25 -14.53 -1.58
N PHE A 90 8.21 -13.21 -1.40
CA PHE A 90 8.58 -12.59 -0.13
C PHE A 90 7.62 -12.96 1.00
N MET A 91 6.30 -13.15 0.70
CA MET A 91 5.33 -13.60 1.71
C MET A 91 5.69 -15.01 2.22
N LEU A 92 6.08 -15.94 1.35
CA LEU A 92 6.52 -17.26 1.76
C LEU A 92 7.80 -17.18 2.59
N LEU A 93 8.77 -16.41 2.15
CA LEU A 93 10.04 -16.24 2.86
C LEU A 93 9.80 -15.67 4.28
N PHE A 94 9.01 -14.61 4.39
CA PHE A 94 8.72 -13.99 5.68
C PHE A 94 7.82 -14.86 6.57
N SER A 95 6.90 -15.67 6.01
CA SER A 95 6.13 -16.63 6.82
C SER A 95 7.05 -17.67 7.48
N ILE A 96 8.08 -18.15 6.78
CA ILE A 96 9.05 -19.07 7.37
C ILE A 96 9.85 -18.38 8.49
N VAL A 97 10.38 -17.18 8.20
CA VAL A 97 11.31 -16.48 9.09
C VAL A 97 10.60 -15.87 10.31
N LEU A 98 9.44 -15.22 10.11
CA LEU A 98 8.76 -14.46 11.16
C LEU A 98 7.70 -15.28 11.92
N LEU A 99 7.04 -16.22 11.22
CA LEU A 99 5.96 -17.02 11.82
C LEU A 99 6.38 -18.46 12.11
N GLY A 100 7.54 -18.91 11.60
CA GLY A 100 7.99 -20.30 11.73
C GLY A 100 7.11 -21.30 10.98
N GLU A 101 6.37 -20.84 9.96
CA GLU A 101 5.47 -21.67 9.18
C GLU A 101 6.27 -22.63 8.29
N LYS A 102 5.80 -23.88 8.20
CA LYS A 102 6.37 -24.86 7.27
C LYS A 102 5.68 -24.67 5.90
N VAL A 103 6.44 -24.23 4.92
CA VAL A 103 5.95 -24.03 3.55
C VAL A 103 6.15 -25.32 2.74
N SER A 104 5.07 -25.78 2.09
CA SER A 104 5.09 -27.00 1.26
C SER A 104 5.73 -26.72 -0.11
N LEU A 105 6.28 -27.77 -0.72
CA LEU A 105 6.84 -27.67 -2.09
C LEU A 105 5.80 -27.19 -3.11
N SER A 106 4.54 -27.57 -2.94
CA SER A 106 3.44 -27.11 -3.81
C SER A 106 3.23 -25.60 -3.76
N GLN A 107 3.43 -24.97 -2.59
CA GLN A 107 3.34 -23.50 -2.46
C GLN A 107 4.51 -22.81 -3.19
N TRP A 108 5.72 -23.36 -3.09
CA TRP A 108 6.88 -22.86 -3.85
C TRP A 108 6.68 -22.99 -5.35
N LEU A 109 6.18 -24.13 -5.82
CA LEU A 109 5.87 -24.35 -7.23
C LEU A 109 4.77 -23.40 -7.73
N ALA A 110 3.72 -23.19 -6.95
CA ALA A 110 2.66 -22.24 -7.30
C ALA A 110 3.17 -20.81 -7.44
N VAL A 111 4.05 -20.35 -6.54
CA VAL A 111 4.66 -19.02 -6.63
C VAL A 111 5.61 -18.94 -7.83
N ALA A 112 6.43 -19.97 -8.06
CA ALA A 112 7.34 -20.02 -9.20
C ALA A 112 6.60 -19.97 -10.54
N THR A 113 5.51 -20.73 -10.69
CA THR A 113 4.69 -20.74 -11.91
C THR A 113 4.00 -19.39 -12.13
N GLY A 114 3.46 -18.76 -11.07
CA GLY A 114 2.87 -17.42 -11.15
C GLY A 114 3.89 -16.36 -11.57
N PHE A 115 5.10 -16.44 -11.02
CA PHE A 115 6.19 -15.52 -11.37
C PHE A 115 6.67 -15.71 -12.82
N LEU A 116 6.82 -16.96 -13.27
CA LEU A 116 7.15 -17.27 -14.66
C LEU A 116 6.08 -16.75 -15.62
N GLY A 117 4.80 -16.93 -15.27
CA GLY A 117 3.69 -16.35 -16.04
C GLY A 117 3.79 -14.83 -16.18
N ALA A 118 4.10 -14.12 -15.08
CA ALA A 118 4.31 -12.68 -15.09
C ALA A 118 5.50 -12.28 -15.98
N LEU A 119 6.63 -13.00 -15.93
CA LEU A 119 7.80 -12.76 -16.78
C LEU A 119 7.51 -12.96 -18.28
N ILE A 120 6.72 -13.98 -18.63
CA ILE A 120 6.33 -14.24 -20.02
C ILE A 120 5.48 -13.09 -20.57
N ILE A 121 4.55 -12.57 -19.78
CA ILE A 121 3.69 -11.45 -20.17
C ILE A 121 4.51 -10.17 -20.33
N LEU A 122 5.44 -9.91 -19.42
CA LEU A 122 6.26 -8.71 -19.38
C LEU A 122 7.23 -8.60 -20.54
N ARG A 123 7.78 -9.74 -21.01
CA ARG A 123 8.86 -9.75 -22.00
C ARG A 123 9.92 -8.70 -21.66
N PRO A 124 10.65 -8.80 -20.53
CA PRO A 124 11.59 -7.77 -20.12
C PRO A 124 12.68 -7.65 -21.19
N ASP A 125 12.62 -6.57 -21.96
CA ASP A 125 13.67 -6.23 -22.88
C ASP A 125 14.94 -5.91 -22.09
N ARG A 126 16.10 -6.31 -22.61
CA ARG A 126 17.40 -6.12 -21.95
C ARG A 126 17.75 -4.66 -21.64
N SER A 127 17.07 -3.69 -22.26
CA SER A 127 17.23 -2.26 -22.04
C SER A 127 16.53 -1.71 -20.77
N GLY A 128 15.66 -2.50 -20.12
CA GLY A 128 14.77 -2.02 -19.05
C GLY A 128 15.19 -2.36 -17.62
N PHE A 129 16.27 -3.11 -17.38
CA PHE A 129 16.73 -3.41 -16.02
C PHE A 129 17.56 -2.25 -15.46
N ASN A 130 16.89 -1.15 -15.20
CA ASN A 130 17.47 0.03 -14.56
C ASN A 130 17.25 -0.07 -13.04
N LEU A 131 18.04 0.67 -12.25
CA LEU A 131 17.88 0.74 -10.77
C LEU A 131 16.44 1.04 -10.35
N ILE A 132 15.69 1.75 -11.19
CA ILE A 132 14.26 2.07 -11.01
C ILE A 132 13.38 0.80 -11.01
N GLY A 133 13.74 -0.23 -11.77
CA GLY A 133 13.05 -1.52 -11.78
C GLY A 133 13.14 -2.29 -10.45
N MET A 134 14.07 -1.94 -9.58
CA MET A 134 14.14 -2.50 -8.21
C MET A 134 13.07 -1.93 -7.27
N LEU A 135 12.53 -0.73 -7.55
CA LEU A 135 11.54 -0.09 -6.69
C LEU A 135 10.26 -0.93 -6.50
N PRO A 136 9.63 -1.50 -7.56
CA PRO A 136 8.47 -2.37 -7.38
C PRO A 136 8.78 -3.66 -6.61
N ILE A 137 9.99 -4.21 -6.76
CA ILE A 137 10.43 -5.42 -6.04
C ILE A 137 10.57 -5.10 -4.54
N LEU A 138 11.20 -3.98 -4.20
CA LEU A 138 11.28 -3.50 -2.82
C LEU A 138 9.89 -3.18 -2.26
N ALA A 139 9.02 -2.56 -3.05
CA ALA A 139 7.63 -2.31 -2.68
C ALA A 139 6.92 -3.64 -2.34
N ALA A 140 7.08 -4.67 -3.17
CA ALA A 140 6.53 -6.00 -2.95
C ALA A 140 7.07 -6.64 -1.66
N MET A 141 8.35 -6.45 -1.36
CA MET A 141 8.97 -6.94 -0.12
C MET A 141 8.37 -6.26 1.12
N PHE A 142 8.23 -4.93 1.14
CA PHE A 142 7.60 -4.21 2.24
C PHE A 142 6.12 -4.58 2.40
N TYR A 143 5.40 -4.71 1.29
CA TYR A 143 4.01 -5.17 1.28
C TYR A 143 3.88 -6.59 1.85
N ALA A 144 4.74 -7.51 1.46
CA ALA A 144 4.78 -8.87 1.97
C ALA A 144 5.02 -8.89 3.49
N GLY A 145 5.96 -8.08 3.99
CA GLY A 145 6.21 -7.91 5.42
C GLY A 145 4.97 -7.42 6.18
N CYS A 146 4.26 -6.42 5.64
CA CYS A 146 3.00 -5.93 6.18
C CYS A 146 1.93 -7.05 6.24
N GLN A 147 1.80 -7.84 5.18
CA GLN A 147 0.79 -8.91 5.11
C GLN A 147 1.11 -10.07 6.06
N VAL A 148 2.37 -10.46 6.17
CA VAL A 148 2.79 -11.51 7.12
C VAL A 148 2.62 -11.03 8.56
N LEU A 149 2.97 -9.77 8.86
CA LEU A 149 2.77 -9.18 10.17
C LEU A 149 1.27 -9.14 10.56
N THR A 150 0.38 -8.96 9.60
CA THR A 150 -1.08 -9.00 9.82
C THR A 150 -1.55 -10.36 10.36
N ARG A 151 -0.87 -11.47 9.99
CA ARG A 151 -1.17 -12.83 10.48
C ARG A 151 -0.54 -13.15 11.83
N HIS A 152 0.30 -12.28 12.36
CA HIS A 152 0.98 -12.51 13.63
C HIS A 152 -0.04 -12.55 14.80
N LYS A 153 0.07 -13.58 15.66
CA LYS A 153 -0.87 -13.83 16.78
C LYS A 153 -1.05 -12.66 17.75
N SER A 154 -0.08 -11.75 17.78
CA SER A 154 -0.12 -10.55 18.65
C SER A 154 -0.96 -9.41 18.07
N LEU A 155 -1.37 -9.47 16.80
CA LEU A 155 -2.17 -8.46 16.09
C LEU A 155 -3.65 -8.91 16.02
N GLN A 156 -4.28 -9.12 17.19
CA GLN A 156 -5.70 -9.44 17.26
C GLN A 156 -6.54 -8.16 17.21
N ALA A 157 -6.71 -7.60 16.03
CA ALA A 157 -7.54 -6.43 15.79
C ALA A 157 -8.46 -6.66 14.59
N THR A 158 -9.58 -5.96 14.57
CA THR A 158 -10.48 -6.00 13.42
C THR A 158 -9.81 -5.36 12.19
N PRO A 159 -10.14 -5.80 10.96
CA PRO A 159 -9.60 -5.20 9.74
C PRO A 159 -9.81 -3.68 9.67
N ALA A 160 -10.93 -3.17 10.19
CA ALA A 160 -11.23 -1.74 10.25
C ALA A 160 -10.21 -0.98 11.12
N VAL A 161 -9.90 -1.49 12.32
CA VAL A 161 -8.88 -0.92 13.21
C VAL A 161 -7.50 -0.96 12.58
N MET A 162 -7.13 -2.08 11.96
CA MET A 162 -5.84 -2.20 11.27
C MET A 162 -5.69 -1.19 10.14
N THR A 163 -6.76 -0.93 9.40
CA THR A 163 -6.76 0.04 8.30
C THR A 163 -6.74 1.47 8.82
N PHE A 164 -7.44 1.75 9.91
CA PHE A 164 -7.38 3.05 10.56
C PHE A 164 -5.94 3.41 10.97
N TYR A 165 -5.23 2.50 11.66
CA TYR A 165 -3.84 2.73 12.04
C TYR A 165 -2.91 2.84 10.83
N ALA A 166 -3.18 2.11 9.73
CA ALA A 166 -2.43 2.26 8.49
C ALA A 166 -2.62 3.64 7.87
N ASN A 167 -3.85 4.16 7.81
CA ASN A 167 -4.12 5.52 7.32
C ASN A 167 -3.50 6.59 8.23
N LEU A 168 -3.54 6.39 9.55
CA LEU A 168 -2.86 7.27 10.49
C LEU A 168 -1.34 7.30 10.22
N SER A 169 -0.72 6.13 10.03
CA SER A 169 0.69 6.03 9.66
C SER A 169 0.99 6.73 8.33
N PHE A 170 0.09 6.64 7.36
CA PHE A 170 0.22 7.32 6.06
C PHE A 170 0.24 8.82 6.20
N ILE A 171 -0.63 9.39 7.04
CA ILE A 171 -0.65 10.83 7.30
C ILE A 171 0.64 11.25 8.01
N VAL A 172 1.00 10.58 9.11
CA VAL A 172 2.18 10.95 9.90
C VAL A 172 3.46 10.84 9.08
N LEU A 173 3.70 9.69 8.44
CA LEU A 173 4.91 9.46 7.66
C LEU A 173 4.92 10.30 6.38
N GLY A 174 3.76 10.51 5.75
CA GLY A 174 3.64 11.38 4.58
C GLY A 174 3.96 12.84 4.90
N LEU A 175 3.52 13.34 6.05
CA LEU A 175 3.89 14.68 6.53
C LEU A 175 5.38 14.79 6.87
N VAL A 176 5.96 13.75 7.49
CA VAL A 176 7.41 13.69 7.74
C VAL A 176 8.19 13.75 6.43
N VAL A 177 7.76 12.97 5.42
CA VAL A 177 8.38 13.02 4.08
C VAL A 177 8.19 14.40 3.44
N ALA A 178 7.02 15.02 3.56
CA ALA A 178 6.76 16.37 3.05
C ALA A 178 7.71 17.41 3.67
N ILE A 179 7.84 17.38 5.01
CA ILE A 179 8.73 18.27 5.73
C ILE A 179 10.20 18.03 5.34
N THR A 180 10.62 16.77 5.26
CA THR A 180 12.00 16.47 4.85
C THR A 180 12.25 16.86 3.40
N ALA A 181 11.30 16.64 2.50
CA ALA A 181 11.39 17.04 1.10
C ALA A 181 11.54 18.56 0.92
N SER A 182 10.88 19.37 1.76
CA SER A 182 10.97 20.84 1.67
C SER A 182 12.37 21.41 1.98
N PHE A 183 13.26 20.63 2.60
CA PHE A 183 14.66 21.00 2.80
C PHE A 183 15.55 20.73 1.57
N PHE A 184 15.03 19.98 0.58
CA PHE A 184 15.77 19.62 -0.62
C PHE A 184 15.06 20.20 -1.84
N SER A 185 15.77 21.00 -2.62
CA SER A 185 15.23 21.54 -3.89
C SER A 185 15.48 20.53 -5.02
N ALA A 186 14.43 20.18 -5.76
CA ALA A 186 14.60 19.41 -6.99
C ALA A 186 15.05 20.32 -8.13
N ASP A 187 16.18 20.02 -8.75
CA ASP A 187 16.61 20.69 -9.97
C ASP A 187 16.04 19.97 -11.19
N ASN A 188 15.97 20.68 -12.34
CA ASN A 188 15.47 20.13 -13.62
C ASN A 188 16.28 18.92 -14.13
N GLN A 189 17.50 18.71 -13.62
CA GLN A 189 18.32 17.55 -13.94
C GLN A 189 18.11 16.35 -13.01
N THR A 190 17.27 16.49 -11.97
CA THR A 190 16.98 15.41 -11.01
C THR A 190 16.16 14.32 -11.71
N PRO A 191 16.45 13.00 -11.49
CA PRO A 191 15.65 11.92 -12.06
C PRO A 191 14.18 12.00 -11.66
N LEU A 192 13.27 11.64 -12.57
CA LEU A 192 11.82 11.74 -12.38
C LEU A 192 11.30 11.16 -11.04
N PRO A 193 11.75 9.97 -10.56
CA PRO A 193 11.28 9.47 -9.27
C PRO A 193 11.65 10.40 -8.11
N THR A 194 12.83 11.01 -8.16
CA THR A 194 13.30 11.94 -7.13
C THR A 194 12.55 13.27 -7.23
N GLN A 195 12.30 13.78 -8.44
CA GLN A 195 11.45 14.95 -8.63
C GLN A 195 10.05 14.72 -8.06
N PHE A 196 9.45 13.55 -8.31
CA PHE A 196 8.13 13.19 -7.79
C PHE A 196 8.10 13.11 -6.25
N LEU A 197 9.24 12.75 -5.62
CA LEU A 197 9.37 12.76 -4.16
C LEU A 197 9.58 14.15 -3.58
N LEU A 198 10.39 15.00 -4.24
CA LEU A 198 10.85 16.30 -3.73
C LEU A 198 10.00 17.50 -4.19
N ARG A 199 8.99 17.27 -5.04
CA ARG A 199 8.10 18.33 -5.51
C ARG A 199 7.35 18.97 -4.35
N ASP A 200 7.16 20.29 -4.39
CA ASP A 200 6.38 21.03 -3.40
C ASP A 200 4.87 20.70 -3.49
N TRP A 201 4.17 20.93 -2.39
CA TRP A 201 2.73 20.78 -2.34
C TRP A 201 2.03 21.79 -3.24
N VAL A 202 1.08 21.30 -4.04
CA VAL A 202 0.24 22.11 -4.92
C VAL A 202 -1.21 22.01 -4.44
N PHE A 203 -1.91 23.13 -4.33
CA PHE A 203 -3.34 23.09 -4.01
C PHE A 203 -4.11 22.47 -5.17
N PRO A 204 -4.88 21.39 -4.93
CA PRO A 204 -5.62 20.72 -5.99
C PRO A 204 -6.78 21.59 -6.48
N ASP A 205 -7.00 21.61 -7.79
CA ASP A 205 -8.20 22.16 -8.39
C ASP A 205 -9.43 21.31 -8.04
N ILE A 206 -10.64 21.85 -8.28
CA ILE A 206 -11.89 21.16 -7.92
C ILE A 206 -12.01 19.77 -8.56
N ASN A 207 -11.57 19.64 -9.82
CA ASN A 207 -11.59 18.35 -10.53
C ASN A 207 -10.62 17.34 -9.89
N ASP A 208 -9.43 17.80 -9.55
CA ASP A 208 -8.41 16.97 -8.91
C ASP A 208 -8.77 16.61 -7.46
N ALA A 209 -9.45 17.54 -6.74
CA ALA A 209 -10.01 17.23 -5.42
C ALA A 209 -11.02 16.07 -5.47
N MET A 210 -11.84 15.99 -6.53
CA MET A 210 -12.74 14.85 -6.75
C MET A 210 -11.97 13.53 -6.99
N LEU A 211 -10.82 13.57 -7.69
CA LEU A 211 -9.96 12.40 -7.87
C LEU A 211 -9.34 11.93 -6.54
N PHE A 212 -8.93 12.87 -5.67
CA PHE A 212 -8.45 12.53 -4.32
C PHE A 212 -9.54 11.89 -3.46
N ILE A 213 -10.76 12.41 -3.51
CA ILE A 213 -11.92 11.84 -2.82
C ILE A 213 -12.21 10.43 -3.35
N LEU A 214 -12.21 10.26 -4.67
CA LEU A 214 -12.40 8.96 -5.30
C LEU A 214 -11.31 7.97 -4.88
N ALA A 215 -10.05 8.35 -4.95
CA ALA A 215 -8.92 7.51 -4.55
C ALA A 215 -8.97 7.14 -3.05
N GLY A 216 -9.42 8.05 -2.18
CA GLY A 216 -9.61 7.80 -0.76
C GLY A 216 -10.77 6.85 -0.45
N THR A 217 -11.89 7.02 -1.15
CA THR A 217 -13.10 6.19 -0.94
C THR A 217 -12.98 4.78 -1.51
N ILE A 218 -12.25 4.58 -2.62
CA ILE A 218 -12.04 3.25 -3.22
C ILE A 218 -11.30 2.29 -2.26
N THR A 219 -10.48 2.81 -1.35
CA THR A 219 -9.76 1.96 -0.38
C THR A 219 -10.64 1.39 0.72
N ILE A 220 -11.80 2.00 0.99
CA ILE A 220 -12.68 1.65 2.11
C ILE A 220 -13.43 0.33 1.88
N PRO A 221 -14.07 0.07 0.73
CA PRO A 221 -14.80 -1.18 0.49
C PRO A 221 -13.89 -2.41 0.46
N ALA A 222 -12.64 -2.26 0.01
CA ALA A 222 -11.69 -3.37 -0.01
C ALA A 222 -11.38 -3.92 1.40
N VAL A 223 -11.57 -3.10 2.43
CA VAL A 223 -11.29 -3.44 3.83
C VAL A 223 -12.57 -3.75 4.61
N GLY A 224 -13.69 -3.11 4.27
CA GLY A 224 -14.96 -3.25 5.00
C GLY A 224 -15.82 -4.43 4.55
N TYR A 225 -15.64 -4.94 3.33
CA TYR A 225 -16.56 -5.96 2.78
C TYR A 225 -16.36 -7.36 3.36
N VAL A 226 -15.15 -7.70 3.84
CA VAL A 226 -14.86 -9.04 4.37
C VAL A 226 -15.58 -9.33 5.69
N PRO A 227 -15.67 -8.43 6.69
CA PRO A 227 -16.34 -8.71 7.94
C PRO A 227 -17.88 -8.65 7.84
N LEU A 228 -18.46 -7.85 6.95
CA LEU A 228 -19.91 -7.81 6.74
C LEU A 228 -20.43 -9.11 6.10
N ALA A 229 -19.69 -9.66 5.14
CA ALA A 229 -20.06 -10.93 4.49
C ALA A 229 -19.91 -12.13 5.43
N THR A 230 -18.90 -12.14 6.33
CA THR A 230 -18.72 -13.22 7.33
C THR A 230 -19.65 -13.07 8.52
N GLY A 231 -19.97 -11.85 8.97
CA GLY A 231 -20.94 -11.60 10.05
C GLY A 231 -22.37 -11.99 9.66
N ALA A 232 -22.78 -11.67 8.43
CA ALA A 232 -24.09 -12.07 7.90
C ALA A 232 -24.23 -13.60 7.77
N ARG A 233 -23.14 -14.30 7.47
CA ARG A 233 -23.15 -15.77 7.35
C ARG A 233 -23.31 -16.48 8.71
N ASN A 234 -22.73 -15.92 9.76
CA ASN A 234 -22.82 -16.48 11.11
C ASN A 234 -24.18 -16.19 11.78
N SER A 235 -24.89 -15.13 11.38
CA SER A 235 -26.26 -14.84 11.88
C SER A 235 -27.35 -15.66 11.20
N LEU A 236 -27.05 -16.32 10.07
CA LEU A 236 -27.98 -17.22 9.37
C LEU A 236 -27.82 -18.70 9.75
N MET A 237 -26.78 -19.04 10.51
CA MET A 237 -26.51 -20.41 11.00
C MET A 237 -26.69 -20.60 12.51
N GLY A 238 -27.18 -19.62 13.22
CA GLY A 238 -27.62 -19.69 14.63
C GLY A 238 -29.09 -19.37 14.76
#